data_e9452df21d7f20668167f1cda562e1e5
#
_entry.id   e9452df21d7f20668167f1cda562e1e5
#
_cell.length_a   1.000
_cell.length_b   1.000
_cell.length_c   1.000
_cell.angle_alpha   90.00
_cell.angle_beta   90.00
_cell.angle_gamma   90.00
#
_symmetry.space_group_name_H-M   'P 1'
#
loop_
_entity.id
_entity.type
_entity.pdbx_description
1 polymer ?
#
loop_
_entity_poly.entity_id
_entity_poly.type
_entity_poly.pdbx_seq_one_letter_code
_entity_poly.pdbx_strand_id
1 'polypeptide(L)'
;MKAQEILSGENRTFRMFQTLYRGVGIRKHGLALLSGPKQVKEILRDFPDRCEGLILRKDQDVFDWILPDNIQRYRLAGQLFRNLDIYGTDQPILLVRAGRFPAWDAEEWPEGCTLFVPFQDPVNVGSIIRSAAAFGVSRIVLLKEAAHPFHHKSTRVAGSTLFRVPIFEGPPIRGLRRAKAPLIAMSPVGKDAGRFRFPPTFGLLPGLEGPGIPAGVKSEVTLSIPMEPGVESLNSALAVGIMLYLWRRGVGEADKMGLTGIPPAANKNKPADGNPPSALIREKEQKHAFSNKETSRYPKTKRRAQQSKPKSRR
;
A
#
# COMPACT_ATOMS: atom_id res chain seq x y z
N MET A 1 29.48 4.55 2.90
CA MET A 1 29.50 6.03 2.70
C MET A 1 29.46 6.75 4.03
N LYS A 2 30.14 7.94 4.13
CA LYS A 2 30.09 8.80 5.33
C LYS A 2 28.70 9.41 5.42
N ALA A 3 28.09 9.40 6.61
CA ALA A 3 26.78 10.01 6.82
C ALA A 3 26.86 11.54 6.64
N GLN A 4 25.87 12.13 5.97
CA GLN A 4 25.74 13.58 5.86
C GLN A 4 25.00 14.12 7.09
N GLU A 5 25.65 14.97 7.88
CA GLU A 5 25.00 15.67 8.99
C GLU A 5 24.25 16.92 8.50
N ILE A 6 23.03 17.11 8.99
CA ILE A 6 22.18 18.26 8.70
C ILE A 6 21.74 18.89 10.03
N LEU A 7 22.31 20.06 10.35
CA LEU A 7 22.12 20.74 11.63
C LEU A 7 21.29 22.01 11.53
N SER A 8 21.06 22.52 10.30
CA SER A 8 20.33 23.78 10.06
C SER A 8 19.12 23.54 9.18
N GLY A 9 17.99 24.19 9.50
CA GLY A 9 16.77 24.22 8.66
C GLY A 9 16.97 24.92 7.31
N GLU A 10 18.02 25.74 7.19
CA GLU A 10 18.38 26.43 5.93
C GLU A 10 19.10 25.49 4.94
N ASN A 11 19.47 24.30 5.36
CA ASN A 11 20.14 23.33 4.52
C ASN A 11 19.26 22.96 3.31
N ARG A 12 19.83 23.04 2.10
CA ARG A 12 19.07 22.76 0.84
C ARG A 12 18.47 21.36 0.80
N THR A 13 19.17 20.36 1.30
CA THR A 13 18.68 18.97 1.35
C THR A 13 17.52 18.84 2.32
N PHE A 14 17.56 19.48 3.48
CA PHE A 14 16.44 19.48 4.42
C PHE A 14 15.21 20.18 3.84
N ARG A 15 15.38 21.34 3.24
CA ARG A 15 14.27 22.04 2.54
C ARG A 15 13.67 21.19 1.41
N MET A 16 14.50 20.47 0.67
CA MET A 16 14.03 19.52 -0.34
C MET A 16 13.19 18.42 0.32
N PHE A 17 13.64 17.79 1.41
CA PHE A 17 12.86 16.77 2.12
C PHE A 17 11.47 17.27 2.51
N GLN A 18 11.34 18.46 3.04
CA GLN A 18 10.06 19.05 3.41
C GLN A 18 9.08 19.19 2.23
N THR A 19 9.59 19.40 1.00
CA THR A 19 8.74 19.49 -0.20
C THR A 19 8.17 18.14 -0.62
N LEU A 20 8.81 17.02 -0.23
CA LEU A 20 8.43 15.66 -0.64
C LEU A 20 7.14 15.16 0.00
N TYR A 21 6.56 15.89 0.94
CA TYR A 21 5.20 15.62 1.44
C TYR A 21 4.09 16.07 0.51
N ARG A 22 4.43 16.80 -0.56
CA ARG A 22 3.50 17.31 -1.57
C ARG A 22 3.82 16.70 -2.93
N GLY A 23 2.78 16.33 -3.68
CA GLY A 23 2.94 15.72 -5.00
C GLY A 23 3.78 16.56 -5.98
N VAL A 24 3.75 17.90 -5.85
CA VAL A 24 4.59 18.81 -6.66
C VAL A 24 6.08 18.60 -6.36
N GLY A 25 6.45 18.50 -5.08
CA GLY A 25 7.84 18.24 -4.66
C GLY A 25 8.30 16.86 -5.12
N ILE A 26 7.45 15.83 -4.98
CA ILE A 26 7.75 14.48 -5.44
C ILE A 26 8.04 14.47 -6.94
N ARG A 27 7.16 15.08 -7.76
CA ARG A 27 7.38 15.16 -9.21
C ARG A 27 8.63 15.96 -9.59
N LYS A 28 8.91 17.05 -8.86
CA LYS A 28 10.08 17.90 -9.12
C LYS A 28 11.40 17.17 -8.88
N HIS A 29 11.47 16.42 -7.80
CA HIS A 29 12.73 15.78 -7.35
C HIS A 29 12.82 14.30 -7.73
N GLY A 30 11.74 13.66 -8.15
CA GLY A 30 11.69 12.22 -8.41
C GLY A 30 11.92 11.36 -7.17
N LEU A 31 11.67 11.93 -5.99
CA LEU A 31 11.93 11.31 -4.69
C LEU A 31 10.69 11.38 -3.81
N ALA A 32 10.56 10.45 -2.86
CA ALA A 32 9.50 10.45 -1.86
C ALA A 32 10.00 9.95 -0.50
N LEU A 33 9.28 10.30 0.56
CA LEU A 33 9.54 9.86 1.92
C LEU A 33 8.56 8.79 2.35
N LEU A 34 9.08 7.71 2.93
CA LEU A 34 8.30 6.63 3.52
C LEU A 34 8.64 6.46 4.99
N SER A 35 7.61 6.42 5.83
CA SER A 35 7.72 6.26 7.27
C SER A 35 7.05 4.98 7.73
N GLY A 36 7.50 4.44 8.85
CA GLY A 36 6.98 3.23 9.47
C GLY A 36 8.00 2.07 9.41
N PRO A 37 8.46 1.58 10.58
CA PRO A 37 9.62 0.69 10.65
C PRO A 37 9.41 -0.62 9.90
N LYS A 38 8.22 -1.21 9.96
CA LYS A 38 7.91 -2.46 9.26
C LYS A 38 8.05 -2.30 7.74
N GLN A 39 7.35 -1.31 7.16
CA GLN A 39 7.37 -1.12 5.72
C GLN A 39 8.74 -0.66 5.20
N VAL A 40 9.46 0.14 5.98
CA VAL A 40 10.82 0.57 5.62
C VAL A 40 11.76 -0.63 5.56
N LYS A 41 11.73 -1.52 6.56
CA LYS A 41 12.51 -2.78 6.55
C LYS A 41 12.13 -3.68 5.37
N GLU A 42 10.84 -3.83 5.07
CA GLU A 42 10.38 -4.61 3.92
C GLU A 42 10.92 -4.03 2.58
N ILE A 43 10.86 -2.71 2.40
CA ILE A 43 11.32 -2.07 1.16
C ILE A 43 12.83 -2.17 1.02
N LEU A 44 13.59 -1.96 2.09
CA LEU A 44 15.04 -2.12 2.09
C LEU A 44 15.46 -3.54 1.68
N ARG A 45 14.72 -4.56 2.12
CA ARG A 45 14.98 -5.96 1.81
C ARG A 45 14.54 -6.34 0.39
N ASP A 46 13.30 -6.00 0.01
CA ASP A 46 12.65 -6.51 -1.20
C ASP A 46 12.88 -5.61 -2.44
N PHE A 47 13.21 -4.34 -2.23
CA PHE A 47 13.37 -3.32 -3.28
C PHE A 47 14.58 -2.41 -3.04
N PRO A 48 15.79 -2.94 -2.78
CA PRO A 48 16.98 -2.14 -2.46
C PRO A 48 17.31 -1.11 -3.54
N ASP A 49 17.08 -1.46 -4.81
CA ASP A 49 17.33 -0.57 -5.96
C ASP A 49 16.42 0.67 -5.99
N ARG A 50 15.34 0.67 -5.23
CA ARG A 50 14.46 1.82 -5.09
C ARG A 50 14.87 2.75 -3.97
N CYS A 51 15.79 2.32 -3.11
CA CYS A 51 16.21 3.06 -1.93
C CYS A 51 17.33 4.05 -2.28
N GLU A 52 17.11 5.33 -2.00
CA GLU A 52 18.06 6.43 -2.25
C GLU A 52 18.81 6.83 -0.98
N GLY A 53 18.10 6.85 0.15
CA GLY A 53 18.71 7.26 1.40
C GLY A 53 17.88 6.90 2.63
N LEU A 54 18.55 6.93 3.79
CA LEU A 54 17.93 6.74 5.09
C LEU A 54 18.17 7.98 5.94
N ILE A 55 17.08 8.55 6.44
CA ILE A 55 17.07 9.75 7.26
C ILE A 55 16.88 9.34 8.71
N LEU A 56 17.82 9.72 9.54
CA LEU A 56 17.95 9.32 10.94
C LEU A 56 18.02 10.57 11.82
N ARG A 57 17.57 10.47 13.06
CA ARG A 57 17.95 11.43 14.09
C ARG A 57 19.45 11.28 14.37
N LYS A 58 20.14 12.37 14.75
CA LYS A 58 21.59 12.39 14.91
C LYS A 58 22.13 11.33 15.89
N ASP A 59 21.37 11.08 16.96
CA ASP A 59 21.66 10.15 18.06
C ASP A 59 21.05 8.74 17.86
N GLN A 60 20.48 8.47 16.68
CA GLN A 60 19.81 7.21 16.38
C GLN A 60 20.73 6.27 15.61
N ASP A 61 20.70 4.99 15.96
CA ASP A 61 21.38 3.91 15.25
C ASP A 61 20.40 2.84 14.72
N VAL A 62 20.83 2.12 13.70
CA VAL A 62 20.04 1.10 12.98
C VAL A 62 20.88 -0.18 12.80
N PHE A 63 21.56 -0.61 13.86
CA PHE A 63 22.47 -1.75 13.81
C PHE A 63 21.80 -3.05 13.32
N ASP A 64 20.51 -3.23 13.64
CA ASP A 64 19.76 -4.43 13.28
C ASP A 64 19.11 -4.38 11.88
N TRP A 65 19.41 -3.33 11.11
CA TRP A 65 18.81 -3.16 9.80
C TRP A 65 19.77 -3.59 8.71
N ILE A 66 19.29 -4.44 7.80
CA ILE A 66 20.02 -4.80 6.58
C ILE A 66 19.89 -3.61 5.61
N LEU A 67 20.97 -2.89 5.43
CA LEU A 67 21.02 -1.71 4.57
C LEU A 67 21.80 -2.04 3.29
N PRO A 68 21.35 -1.53 2.13
CA PRO A 68 22.14 -1.59 0.90
C PRO A 68 23.48 -0.85 1.08
N ASP A 69 24.57 -1.37 0.49
CA ASP A 69 25.93 -0.82 0.67
C ASP A 69 26.06 0.63 0.22
N ASN A 70 25.28 1.02 -0.78
CA ASN A 70 25.33 2.35 -1.42
C ASN A 70 24.25 3.31 -0.91
N ILE A 71 23.48 2.97 0.12
CA ILE A 71 22.42 3.84 0.63
C ILE A 71 23.03 5.09 1.32
N GLN A 72 22.59 6.28 0.91
CA GLN A 72 23.01 7.52 1.54
C GLN A 72 22.38 7.65 2.94
N ARG A 73 23.18 8.01 3.94
CA ARG A 73 22.68 8.25 5.30
C ARG A 73 22.66 9.75 5.60
N TYR A 74 21.52 10.23 6.11
CA TYR A 74 21.33 11.61 6.54
C TYR A 74 21.06 11.62 8.04
N ARG A 75 21.91 12.32 8.83
CA ARG A 75 21.74 12.48 10.27
C ARG A 75 21.27 13.89 10.58
N LEU A 76 20.02 14.03 11.02
CA LEU A 76 19.37 15.30 11.29
C LEU A 76 19.45 15.64 12.79
N ALA A 77 19.66 16.93 13.10
CA ALA A 77 19.44 17.43 14.45
C ALA A 77 18.02 17.07 14.93
N GLY A 78 17.85 16.75 16.22
CA GLY A 78 16.60 16.21 16.75
C GLY A 78 15.37 17.05 16.43
N GLN A 79 15.48 18.39 16.45
CA GLN A 79 14.35 19.27 16.09
C GLN A 79 14.00 19.17 14.59
N LEU A 80 15.00 19.07 13.71
CA LEU A 80 14.77 18.92 12.26
C LEU A 80 14.15 17.57 11.94
N PHE A 81 14.59 16.51 12.62
CA PHE A 81 14.01 15.20 12.47
C PHE A 81 12.53 15.19 12.89
N ARG A 82 12.18 15.76 14.04
CA ARG A 82 10.79 15.88 14.49
C ARG A 82 9.91 16.67 13.52
N ASN A 83 10.44 17.71 12.89
CA ASN A 83 9.72 18.48 11.87
C ASN A 83 9.46 17.68 10.60
N LEU A 84 10.27 16.66 10.33
CA LEU A 84 10.13 15.77 9.18
C LEU A 84 9.33 14.51 9.51
N ASP A 85 9.34 14.03 10.75
CA ASP A 85 8.56 12.87 11.20
C ASP A 85 7.10 13.25 11.50
N ILE A 86 6.35 13.54 10.45
CA ILE A 86 4.94 13.99 10.54
C ILE A 86 4.01 12.99 11.23
N TYR A 87 4.46 11.75 11.43
CA TYR A 87 3.70 10.69 12.09
C TYR A 87 4.15 10.45 13.53
N GLY A 88 5.19 11.15 14.01
CA GLY A 88 5.71 11.01 15.37
C GLY A 88 6.18 9.59 15.70
N THR A 89 6.71 8.87 14.72
CA THR A 89 7.12 7.47 14.92
C THR A 89 8.46 7.36 15.61
N ASP A 90 9.24 8.42 15.58
CA ASP A 90 10.64 8.47 16.02
C ASP A 90 11.52 7.33 15.43
N GLN A 91 11.15 6.91 14.21
CA GLN A 91 11.79 5.82 13.48
C GLN A 91 12.42 6.34 12.18
N PRO A 92 13.46 5.68 11.66
CA PRO A 92 14.08 6.07 10.40
C PRO A 92 13.08 6.28 9.28
N ILE A 93 13.30 7.36 8.49
CA ILE A 93 12.49 7.69 7.33
C ILE A 93 13.29 7.29 6.08
N LEU A 94 12.67 6.51 5.21
CA LEU A 94 13.29 6.06 3.97
C LEU A 94 13.02 7.06 2.85
N LEU A 95 14.07 7.47 2.16
CA LEU A 95 14.01 8.23 0.92
C LEU A 95 14.07 7.23 -0.25
N VAL A 96 13.06 7.26 -1.11
CA VAL A 96 12.96 6.35 -2.26
C VAL A 96 12.85 7.10 -3.57
N ARG A 97 13.25 6.43 -4.66
CA ARG A 97 13.01 6.90 -6.03
C ARG A 97 11.54 6.79 -6.36
N ALA A 98 10.94 7.91 -6.66
CA ALA A 98 9.55 8.08 -7.09
C ALA A 98 9.51 8.64 -8.51
N GLY A 99 10.32 8.08 -9.40
CA GLY A 99 10.52 8.57 -10.76
C GLY A 99 9.22 8.78 -11.54
N ARG A 100 9.34 9.29 -12.77
CA ARG A 100 8.19 9.40 -13.67
C ARG A 100 7.69 8.01 -14.02
N PHE A 101 6.38 7.84 -14.02
CA PHE A 101 5.77 6.63 -14.53
C PHE A 101 5.77 6.67 -16.06
N PRO A 102 5.95 5.51 -16.75
CA PRO A 102 5.79 5.45 -18.19
C PRO A 102 4.36 5.84 -18.58
N ALA A 103 4.21 6.45 -19.76
CA ALA A 103 2.89 6.72 -20.30
C ALA A 103 2.18 5.39 -20.60
N TRP A 104 0.88 5.33 -20.29
CA TRP A 104 0.06 4.20 -20.69
C TRP A 104 -0.16 4.18 -22.20
N ASP A 105 0.11 3.02 -22.81
CA ASP A 105 -0.21 2.76 -24.20
C ASP A 105 -1.59 2.06 -24.29
N ALA A 106 -2.53 2.70 -25.01
CA ALA A 106 -3.87 2.17 -25.21
C ALA A 106 -3.93 0.95 -26.16
N GLU A 107 -2.84 0.67 -26.87
CA GLU A 107 -2.72 -0.48 -27.77
C GLU A 107 -2.23 -1.75 -27.05
N GLU A 108 -1.57 -1.58 -25.89
CA GLU A 108 -1.06 -2.68 -25.08
C GLU A 108 -2.03 -3.11 -23.98
N TRP A 109 -2.48 -4.36 -24.04
CA TRP A 109 -3.39 -4.94 -23.05
C TRP A 109 -2.87 -6.29 -22.57
N PRO A 110 -2.23 -6.33 -21.40
CA PRO A 110 -1.84 -7.59 -20.78
C PRO A 110 -3.08 -8.37 -20.35
N GLU A 111 -2.93 -9.68 -20.28
CA GLU A 111 -3.96 -10.53 -19.68
C GLU A 111 -4.24 -10.12 -18.24
N GLY A 112 -5.51 -10.25 -17.84
CA GLY A 112 -5.99 -9.85 -16.52
C GLY A 112 -6.62 -8.45 -16.50
N CYS A 113 -6.56 -7.83 -15.34
CA CYS A 113 -7.17 -6.54 -15.07
C CYS A 113 -6.16 -5.39 -15.26
N THR A 114 -6.48 -4.42 -16.12
CA THR A 114 -5.90 -3.08 -16.11
C THR A 114 -6.79 -2.16 -15.29
N LEU A 115 -6.29 -1.67 -14.14
CA LEU A 115 -7.08 -0.85 -13.22
C LEU A 115 -6.82 0.64 -13.45
N PHE A 116 -7.84 1.37 -13.86
CA PHE A 116 -7.80 2.83 -14.01
C PHE A 116 -8.14 3.50 -12.67
N VAL A 117 -7.30 4.41 -12.22
CA VAL A 117 -7.43 5.04 -10.90
C VAL A 117 -7.61 6.55 -11.05
N PRO A 118 -8.83 7.08 -10.82
CA PRO A 118 -9.11 8.51 -10.90
C PRO A 118 -9.14 9.24 -9.55
N PHE A 119 -8.79 8.59 -8.44
CA PHE A 119 -9.07 9.07 -7.09
C PHE A 119 -8.20 10.23 -6.64
N GLN A 120 -8.83 11.26 -6.11
CA GLN A 120 -8.17 12.46 -5.60
C GLN A 120 -7.68 12.29 -4.17
N ASP A 121 -8.33 11.43 -3.37
CA ASP A 121 -7.84 11.11 -2.03
C ASP A 121 -6.65 10.15 -2.08
N PRO A 122 -5.46 10.56 -1.58
CA PRO A 122 -4.29 9.69 -1.56
C PRO A 122 -4.44 8.45 -0.67
N VAL A 123 -5.36 8.45 0.31
CA VAL A 123 -5.65 7.25 1.11
C VAL A 123 -6.34 6.19 0.25
N ASN A 124 -7.30 6.59 -0.58
CA ASN A 124 -7.97 5.69 -1.53
C ASN A 124 -6.99 5.17 -2.59
N VAL A 125 -6.09 6.03 -3.11
CA VAL A 125 -5.02 5.59 -4.03
C VAL A 125 -4.15 4.52 -3.37
N GLY A 126 -3.70 4.74 -2.13
CA GLY A 126 -2.87 3.76 -1.41
C GLY A 126 -3.60 2.44 -1.15
N SER A 127 -4.88 2.50 -0.76
CA SER A 127 -5.73 1.34 -0.50
C SER A 127 -5.91 0.49 -1.77
N ILE A 128 -6.11 1.14 -2.91
CA ILE A 128 -6.28 0.48 -4.19
C ILE A 128 -4.99 -0.18 -4.67
N ILE A 129 -3.84 0.49 -4.54
CA ILE A 129 -2.55 -0.10 -4.88
C ILE A 129 -2.33 -1.38 -4.06
N ARG A 130 -2.67 -1.36 -2.77
CA ARG A 130 -2.58 -2.55 -1.91
C ARG A 130 -3.52 -3.66 -2.39
N SER A 131 -4.77 -3.35 -2.70
CA SER A 131 -5.74 -4.32 -3.22
C SER A 131 -5.33 -4.86 -4.58
N ALA A 132 -4.85 -4.01 -5.48
CA ALA A 132 -4.35 -4.40 -6.79
C ALA A 132 -3.19 -5.40 -6.69
N ALA A 133 -2.24 -5.15 -5.80
CA ALA A 133 -1.15 -6.09 -5.53
C ALA A 133 -1.65 -7.42 -4.93
N ALA A 134 -2.62 -7.37 -4.01
CA ALA A 134 -3.16 -8.55 -3.36
C ALA A 134 -3.95 -9.45 -4.32
N PHE A 135 -4.68 -8.85 -5.27
CA PHE A 135 -5.51 -9.58 -6.23
C PHE A 135 -4.82 -9.80 -7.58
N GLY A 136 -3.55 -9.44 -7.74
CA GLY A 136 -2.78 -9.73 -8.95
C GLY A 136 -3.26 -8.93 -10.17
N VAL A 137 -3.62 -7.65 -9.98
CA VAL A 137 -3.88 -6.72 -11.08
C VAL A 137 -2.64 -6.58 -11.95
N SER A 138 -2.79 -6.66 -13.27
CA SER A 138 -1.67 -6.68 -14.21
C SER A 138 -0.96 -5.34 -14.30
N ARG A 139 -1.71 -4.25 -14.24
CA ARG A 139 -1.19 -2.86 -14.20
C ARG A 139 -2.19 -1.88 -13.61
N ILE A 140 -1.68 -0.78 -13.09
CA ILE A 140 -2.45 0.39 -12.67
C ILE A 140 -2.19 1.52 -13.66
N VAL A 141 -3.24 2.17 -14.11
CA VAL A 141 -3.20 3.39 -14.92
C VAL A 141 -3.73 4.54 -14.07
N LEU A 142 -2.83 5.42 -13.62
CA LEU A 142 -3.20 6.61 -12.87
C LEU A 142 -3.73 7.67 -13.85
N LEU A 143 -4.99 7.98 -13.74
CA LEU A 143 -5.59 9.07 -14.52
C LEU A 143 -5.10 10.43 -13.99
N LYS A 144 -5.21 11.48 -14.80
CA LYS A 144 -4.69 12.81 -14.43
C LYS A 144 -5.33 13.39 -13.17
N GLU A 145 -6.53 12.94 -12.83
CA GLU A 145 -7.26 13.30 -11.62
C GLU A 145 -6.67 12.68 -10.35
N ALA A 146 -5.90 11.59 -10.49
CA ALA A 146 -5.41 10.82 -9.35
C ALA A 146 -4.39 11.58 -8.49
N ALA A 147 -4.50 11.40 -7.18
CA ALA A 147 -3.45 11.81 -6.27
C ALA A 147 -2.16 11.02 -6.53
N HIS A 148 -1.02 11.63 -6.24
CA HIS A 148 0.27 11.00 -6.47
C HIS A 148 0.43 9.75 -5.58
N PRO A 149 0.78 8.55 -6.13
CA PRO A 149 0.85 7.31 -5.36
C PRO A 149 1.95 7.31 -4.30
N PHE A 150 2.98 8.14 -4.46
CA PHE A 150 4.02 8.37 -3.46
C PHE A 150 3.68 9.50 -2.47
N HIS A 151 2.47 10.06 -2.49
CA HIS A 151 2.04 10.98 -1.43
C HIS A 151 2.10 10.25 -0.08
N HIS A 152 2.56 10.93 0.99
CA HIS A 152 2.81 10.30 2.29
C HIS A 152 1.61 9.52 2.86
N LYS A 153 0.36 10.01 2.65
CA LYS A 153 -0.86 9.31 3.06
C LYS A 153 -1.06 8.02 2.23
N SER A 154 -0.76 8.05 0.94
CA SER A 154 -0.85 6.89 0.06
C SER A 154 0.19 5.83 0.42
N THR A 155 1.46 6.24 0.57
CA THR A 155 2.56 5.32 0.92
C THR A 155 2.34 4.65 2.27
N ARG A 156 1.73 5.37 3.25
CA ARG A 156 1.42 4.79 4.56
C ARG A 156 0.43 3.63 4.46
N VAL A 157 -0.53 3.71 3.55
CA VAL A 157 -1.54 2.66 3.33
C VAL A 157 -1.01 1.56 2.42
N ALA A 158 -0.40 1.91 1.29
CA ALA A 158 0.12 0.96 0.32
C ALA A 158 1.31 0.15 0.86
N GLY A 159 2.19 0.79 1.65
CA GLY A 159 3.41 0.14 2.13
C GLY A 159 4.30 -0.35 0.98
N SER A 160 4.92 -1.51 1.17
CA SER A 160 5.80 -2.14 0.17
C SER A 160 5.07 -2.58 -1.11
N THR A 161 3.72 -2.71 -1.07
CA THR A 161 2.93 -3.11 -2.25
C THR A 161 2.96 -2.07 -3.37
N LEU A 162 3.34 -0.82 -3.05
CA LEU A 162 3.55 0.25 -4.02
C LEU A 162 4.54 -0.13 -5.14
N PHE A 163 5.48 -1.03 -4.86
CA PHE A 163 6.50 -1.48 -5.80
C PHE A 163 6.19 -2.83 -6.46
N ARG A 164 5.03 -3.44 -6.16
CA ARG A 164 4.68 -4.79 -6.63
C ARG A 164 3.81 -4.80 -7.89
N VAL A 165 3.18 -3.68 -8.23
CA VAL A 165 2.30 -3.56 -9.42
C VAL A 165 2.86 -2.49 -10.34
N PRO A 166 2.98 -2.75 -11.65
CA PRO A 166 3.36 -1.73 -12.62
C PRO A 166 2.36 -0.58 -12.62
N ILE A 167 2.88 0.66 -12.55
CA ILE A 167 2.07 1.88 -12.54
C ILE A 167 2.42 2.71 -13.78
N PHE A 168 1.41 3.21 -14.48
CA PHE A 168 1.51 4.02 -15.68
C PHE A 168 0.76 5.34 -15.51
N GLU A 169 1.18 6.38 -16.24
CA GLU A 169 0.44 7.64 -16.36
C GLU A 169 -0.58 7.53 -17.48
N GLY A 170 -1.85 7.80 -17.16
CA GLY A 170 -2.96 7.81 -18.10
C GLY A 170 -3.43 9.21 -18.48
N PRO A 171 -4.40 9.30 -19.41
CA PRO A 171 -5.06 10.54 -19.78
C PRO A 171 -5.99 11.03 -18.66
N PRO A 172 -6.62 12.21 -18.78
CA PRO A 172 -7.77 12.55 -17.96
C PRO A 172 -8.92 11.56 -18.24
N ILE A 173 -9.76 11.28 -17.24
CA ILE A 173 -10.86 10.30 -17.37
C ILE A 173 -11.75 10.56 -18.60
N ARG A 174 -12.01 11.82 -18.92
CA ARG A 174 -12.77 12.23 -20.13
C ARG A 174 -12.01 11.97 -21.43
N GLY A 175 -10.71 11.75 -21.36
CA GLY A 175 -9.85 11.43 -22.50
C GLY A 175 -9.71 9.92 -22.76
N LEU A 176 -10.32 9.09 -21.93
CA LEU A 176 -10.36 7.63 -22.16
C LEU A 176 -11.15 7.36 -23.42
N ARG A 177 -10.46 6.90 -24.46
CA ARG A 177 -11.05 6.50 -25.74
C ARG A 177 -11.42 5.03 -25.68
N ARG A 178 -12.19 4.56 -26.68
CA ARG A 178 -12.46 3.13 -26.84
C ARG A 178 -11.14 2.37 -26.96
N ALA A 179 -10.95 1.43 -26.09
CA ALA A 179 -9.75 0.61 -26.01
C ALA A 179 -9.96 -0.73 -26.74
N LYS A 180 -8.89 -1.45 -27.04
CA LYS A 180 -8.96 -2.79 -27.66
C LYS A 180 -9.61 -3.81 -26.73
N ALA A 181 -9.41 -3.68 -25.41
CA ALA A 181 -10.05 -4.54 -24.43
C ALA A 181 -11.32 -3.87 -23.86
N PRO A 182 -12.31 -4.66 -23.44
CA PRO A 182 -13.53 -4.13 -22.86
C PRO A 182 -13.26 -3.32 -21.60
N LEU A 183 -13.83 -2.11 -21.53
CA LEU A 183 -13.80 -1.25 -20.36
C LEU A 183 -15.06 -1.51 -19.52
N ILE A 184 -14.86 -1.95 -18.30
CA ILE A 184 -15.90 -2.21 -17.31
C ILE A 184 -15.96 -1.03 -16.36
N ALA A 185 -17.07 -0.31 -16.37
CA ALA A 185 -17.30 0.81 -15.46
C ALA A 185 -17.96 0.34 -14.16
N MET A 186 -17.70 1.05 -13.08
CA MET A 186 -18.34 0.82 -11.78
C MET A 186 -19.32 1.97 -11.48
N SER A 187 -20.54 1.64 -11.11
CA SER A 187 -21.56 2.62 -10.71
C SER A 187 -22.52 1.96 -9.71
N PRO A 188 -23.18 2.74 -8.84
CA PRO A 188 -24.29 2.22 -8.03
C PRO A 188 -25.43 1.62 -8.86
N VAL A 189 -25.59 2.08 -10.10
CA VAL A 189 -26.59 1.59 -11.06
C VAL A 189 -25.89 0.82 -12.17
N GLY A 190 -26.18 -0.48 -12.27
CA GLY A 190 -25.55 -1.36 -13.26
C GLY A 190 -25.98 -2.81 -13.09
N LYS A 191 -25.33 -3.71 -13.83
CA LYS A 191 -25.52 -5.16 -13.66
C LYS A 191 -24.85 -5.63 -12.37
N ASP A 192 -25.47 -6.59 -11.69
CA ASP A 192 -24.91 -7.21 -10.48
C ASP A 192 -23.53 -7.84 -10.78
N ALA A 193 -22.50 -7.31 -10.14
CA ALA A 193 -21.11 -7.76 -10.29
C ALA A 193 -20.92 -9.21 -9.81
N GLY A 194 -21.73 -9.66 -8.84
CA GLY A 194 -21.66 -11.03 -8.31
C GLY A 194 -22.06 -12.11 -9.32
N ARG A 195 -22.81 -11.70 -10.37
CA ARG A 195 -23.25 -12.59 -11.46
C ARG A 195 -22.47 -12.38 -12.76
N PHE A 196 -21.53 -11.45 -12.77
CA PHE A 196 -20.78 -11.11 -13.99
C PHE A 196 -19.54 -12.00 -14.15
N ARG A 197 -19.32 -12.48 -15.37
CA ARG A 197 -18.08 -13.19 -15.74
C ARG A 197 -17.12 -12.22 -16.40
N PHE A 198 -16.01 -11.95 -15.73
CA PHE A 198 -14.98 -11.08 -16.24
C PHE A 198 -14.25 -11.73 -17.42
N PRO A 199 -14.00 -10.98 -18.51
CA PRO A 199 -13.19 -11.49 -19.61
C PRO A 199 -11.71 -11.67 -19.20
N PRO A 200 -10.94 -12.46 -19.98
CA PRO A 200 -9.52 -12.68 -19.67
C PRO A 200 -8.69 -11.41 -19.64
N THR A 201 -9.05 -10.41 -20.45
CA THR A 201 -8.40 -9.11 -20.54
C THR A 201 -9.45 -8.01 -20.49
N PHE A 202 -9.33 -7.08 -19.54
CA PHE A 202 -10.26 -5.97 -19.40
C PHE A 202 -9.67 -4.78 -18.65
N GLY A 203 -10.30 -3.61 -18.82
CA GLY A 203 -10.08 -2.43 -18.00
C GLY A 203 -11.17 -2.30 -16.94
N LEU A 204 -10.81 -2.04 -15.69
CA LEU A 204 -11.74 -1.69 -14.62
C LEU A 204 -11.64 -0.20 -14.33
N LEU A 205 -12.74 0.53 -14.48
CA LEU A 205 -12.84 1.97 -14.26
C LEU A 205 -13.85 2.30 -13.16
N PRO A 206 -13.42 2.59 -11.94
CA PRO A 206 -14.29 3.21 -10.95
C PRO A 206 -14.59 4.67 -11.32
N GLY A 207 -15.72 5.17 -10.83
CA GLY A 207 -16.09 6.58 -10.99
C GLY A 207 -15.22 7.52 -10.17
N LEU A 208 -15.27 8.80 -10.51
CA LEU A 208 -14.74 9.88 -9.67
C LEU A 208 -15.49 9.90 -8.33
N GLU A 209 -14.79 10.32 -7.29
CA GLU A 209 -15.38 10.52 -5.96
C GLU A 209 -16.41 11.67 -6.04
N GLY A 210 -17.67 11.35 -5.74
CA GLY A 210 -18.83 12.24 -5.85
C GLY A 210 -19.50 12.17 -7.24
N PRO A 211 -18.90 12.71 -8.32
CA PRO A 211 -19.57 12.78 -9.63
C PRO A 211 -19.76 11.43 -10.35
N GLY A 212 -19.07 10.38 -9.95
CA GLY A 212 -19.12 9.09 -10.64
C GLY A 212 -18.40 9.09 -12.00
N ILE A 213 -18.92 8.32 -12.96
CA ILE A 213 -18.37 8.26 -14.32
C ILE A 213 -18.87 9.47 -15.12
N PRO A 214 -17.97 10.30 -15.68
CA PRO A 214 -18.38 11.45 -16.48
C PRO A 214 -19.16 11.04 -17.74
N ALA A 215 -20.17 11.83 -18.11
CA ALA A 215 -20.88 11.65 -19.37
C ALA A 215 -19.89 11.65 -20.56
N GLY A 216 -20.09 10.73 -21.51
CA GLY A 216 -19.23 10.57 -22.69
C GLY A 216 -18.09 9.54 -22.53
N VAL A 217 -17.78 9.05 -21.34
CA VAL A 217 -16.91 7.89 -21.16
C VAL A 217 -17.69 6.64 -21.56
N LYS A 218 -17.21 5.96 -22.60
CA LYS A 218 -17.85 4.74 -23.12
C LYS A 218 -17.30 3.51 -22.42
N SER A 219 -18.18 2.68 -21.86
CA SER A 219 -17.84 1.37 -21.29
C SER A 219 -18.66 0.27 -21.97
N GLU A 220 -18.12 -0.93 -22.06
CA GLU A 220 -18.84 -2.10 -22.60
C GLU A 220 -19.95 -2.54 -21.66
N VAL A 221 -19.71 -2.41 -20.36
CA VAL A 221 -20.68 -2.73 -19.32
C VAL A 221 -20.45 -1.87 -18.09
N THR A 222 -21.54 -1.58 -17.39
CA THR A 222 -21.50 -0.97 -16.06
C THR A 222 -21.91 -2.00 -15.03
N LEU A 223 -21.08 -2.21 -14.02
CA LEU A 223 -21.31 -3.13 -12.91
C LEU A 223 -21.66 -2.37 -11.64
N SER A 224 -22.55 -2.93 -10.85
CA SER A 224 -22.92 -2.46 -9.52
C SER A 224 -22.63 -3.53 -8.46
N ILE A 225 -22.38 -3.08 -7.24
CA ILE A 225 -22.40 -3.91 -6.04
C ILE A 225 -23.76 -3.71 -5.40
N PRO A 226 -24.60 -4.76 -5.30
CA PRO A 226 -25.89 -4.64 -4.64
C PRO A 226 -25.74 -4.14 -3.19
N MET A 227 -26.57 -3.18 -2.80
CA MET A 227 -26.57 -2.57 -1.48
C MET A 227 -27.98 -2.51 -0.92
N GLU A 228 -28.12 -2.41 0.38
CA GLU A 228 -29.41 -2.19 1.03
C GLU A 228 -30.05 -0.87 0.60
N PRO A 229 -31.38 -0.81 0.49
CA PRO A 229 -32.11 0.44 0.19
C PRO A 229 -31.73 1.56 1.15
N GLY A 230 -31.51 2.77 0.62
CA GLY A 230 -31.13 3.93 1.39
C GLY A 230 -29.62 4.15 1.55
N VAL A 231 -28.78 3.21 1.13
CA VAL A 231 -27.33 3.39 1.03
C VAL A 231 -26.98 3.83 -0.39
N GLU A 232 -26.45 5.06 -0.54
CA GLU A 232 -26.18 5.64 -1.86
C GLU A 232 -24.91 5.07 -2.50
N SER A 233 -23.85 4.82 -1.72
CA SER A 233 -22.56 4.34 -2.24
C SER A 233 -21.68 3.77 -1.14
N LEU A 234 -20.67 3.00 -1.55
CA LEU A 234 -19.55 2.56 -0.74
C LEU A 234 -18.35 3.50 -0.93
N ASN A 235 -17.41 3.47 0.02
CA ASN A 235 -16.09 4.05 -0.21
C ASN A 235 -15.49 3.46 -1.50
N SER A 236 -14.94 4.33 -2.35
CA SER A 236 -14.50 3.95 -3.70
C SER A 236 -13.41 2.88 -3.69
N ALA A 237 -12.46 2.95 -2.75
CA ALA A 237 -11.40 1.94 -2.64
C ALA A 237 -11.96 0.58 -2.16
N LEU A 238 -12.94 0.59 -1.25
CA LEU A 238 -13.62 -0.61 -0.80
C LEU A 238 -14.39 -1.26 -1.96
N ALA A 239 -15.15 -0.47 -2.72
CA ALA A 239 -15.90 -0.96 -3.88
C ALA A 239 -14.99 -1.62 -4.92
N VAL A 240 -13.84 -1.00 -5.23
CA VAL A 240 -12.84 -1.61 -6.12
C VAL A 240 -12.29 -2.90 -5.52
N GLY A 241 -12.00 -2.94 -4.22
CA GLY A 241 -11.52 -4.16 -3.54
C GLY A 241 -12.50 -5.33 -3.68
N ILE A 242 -13.81 -5.07 -3.50
CA ILE A 242 -14.87 -6.07 -3.71
C ILE A 242 -14.89 -6.54 -5.16
N MET A 243 -14.82 -5.63 -6.13
CA MET A 243 -14.83 -5.94 -7.56
C MET A 243 -13.62 -6.82 -7.96
N LEU A 244 -12.44 -6.51 -7.46
CA LEU A 244 -11.23 -7.30 -7.69
C LEU A 244 -11.32 -8.70 -7.05
N TYR A 245 -11.93 -8.82 -5.87
CA TYR A 245 -12.20 -10.12 -5.25
C TYR A 245 -13.15 -10.97 -6.09
N LEU A 246 -14.26 -10.39 -6.58
CA LEU A 246 -15.22 -11.10 -7.44
C LEU A 246 -14.58 -11.57 -8.74
N TRP A 247 -13.73 -10.73 -9.35
CA TRP A 247 -12.95 -11.11 -10.52
C TRP A 247 -12.05 -12.32 -10.21
N ARG A 248 -11.23 -12.26 -9.16
CA ARG A 248 -10.30 -13.35 -8.82
C ARG A 248 -11.00 -14.64 -8.42
N ARG A 249 -12.13 -14.56 -7.73
CA ARG A 249 -12.95 -15.71 -7.42
C ARG A 249 -13.43 -16.41 -8.70
N GLY A 250 -13.92 -15.66 -9.68
CA GLY A 250 -14.37 -16.20 -10.96
C GLY A 250 -13.26 -16.91 -11.75
N VAL A 251 -12.05 -16.37 -11.73
CA VAL A 251 -10.85 -17.02 -12.33
C VAL A 251 -10.56 -18.36 -11.64
N GLY A 252 -10.55 -18.38 -10.30
CA GLY A 252 -10.26 -19.61 -9.55
C GLY A 252 -11.31 -20.72 -9.73
N GLU A 253 -12.56 -20.38 -9.99
CA GLU A 253 -13.62 -21.35 -10.35
C GLU A 253 -13.40 -21.89 -11.78
N ALA A 254 -13.01 -21.03 -12.72
CA ALA A 254 -12.71 -21.43 -14.09
C ALA A 254 -11.49 -22.35 -14.20
N ASP A 255 -10.44 -22.09 -13.40
CA ASP A 255 -9.25 -22.95 -13.29
C ASP A 255 -9.60 -24.36 -12.80
N LYS A 256 -10.46 -24.46 -11.79
CA LYS A 256 -10.95 -25.76 -11.27
C LYS A 256 -11.77 -26.55 -12.32
N MET A 257 -12.36 -25.84 -13.28
CA MET A 257 -13.11 -26.43 -14.39
C MET A 257 -12.25 -26.71 -15.63
N GLY A 258 -10.93 -26.42 -15.59
CA GLY A 258 -10.03 -26.59 -16.72
C GLY A 258 -10.28 -25.62 -17.89
N LEU A 259 -10.99 -24.51 -17.62
CA LEU A 259 -11.41 -23.54 -18.64
C LEU A 259 -10.41 -22.38 -18.83
N THR A 260 -9.40 -22.28 -17.98
CA THR A 260 -8.32 -21.29 -18.10
C THR A 260 -6.99 -22.00 -18.12
N GLY A 261 -6.18 -21.75 -19.11
CA GLY A 261 -4.78 -22.22 -19.19
C GLY A 261 -3.81 -21.43 -18.31
N ILE A 262 -4.31 -20.69 -17.31
CA ILE A 262 -3.51 -19.85 -16.44
C ILE A 262 -3.17 -20.64 -15.18
N PRO A 263 -1.89 -20.94 -14.91
CA PRO A 263 -1.52 -21.57 -13.66
C PRO A 263 -1.92 -20.65 -12.48
N PRO A 264 -2.44 -21.21 -11.37
CA PRO A 264 -2.74 -20.42 -10.18
C PRO A 264 -1.51 -19.62 -9.80
N ALA A 265 -1.68 -18.33 -9.52
CA ALA A 265 -0.58 -17.45 -9.13
C ALA A 265 0.24 -18.16 -8.04
N ALA A 266 1.48 -18.49 -8.36
CA ALA A 266 2.34 -19.24 -7.48
C ALA A 266 2.38 -18.53 -6.12
N ASN A 267 1.85 -19.17 -5.09
CA ASN A 267 1.95 -18.69 -3.73
C ASN A 267 3.42 -18.74 -3.32
N LYS A 268 4.16 -17.66 -3.60
CA LYS A 268 5.59 -17.54 -3.27
C LYS A 268 5.88 -17.64 -1.77
N ASN A 269 4.86 -17.84 -0.94
CA ASN A 269 4.97 -18.08 0.49
C ASN A 269 4.84 -19.57 0.87
N LYS A 270 4.74 -20.48 -0.11
CA LYS A 270 4.86 -21.90 0.18
C LYS A 270 6.34 -22.25 0.07
N PRO A 271 6.98 -22.75 1.15
CA PRO A 271 8.34 -23.24 1.04
C PRO A 271 8.35 -24.34 -0.03
N ALA A 272 9.31 -24.24 -0.96
CA ALA A 272 9.55 -25.28 -1.95
C ALA A 272 9.85 -26.57 -1.20
N ASP A 273 9.08 -27.57 -1.55
CA ASP A 273 9.30 -28.99 -1.33
C ASP A 273 9.65 -29.52 0.07
N GLY A 274 8.70 -30.35 0.50
CA GLY A 274 8.70 -31.31 1.56
C GLY A 274 10.04 -31.98 1.92
N ASN A 275 10.87 -31.25 2.67
CA ASN A 275 11.81 -31.87 3.60
C ASN A 275 11.99 -30.93 4.79
N PRO A 276 11.64 -31.35 6.00
CA PRO A 276 11.91 -30.54 7.18
C PRO A 276 13.44 -30.49 7.38
N PRO A 277 14.05 -29.32 7.67
CA PRO A 277 15.42 -29.28 8.14
C PRO A 277 15.43 -29.87 9.57
N SER A 278 15.59 -31.16 9.62
CA SER A 278 15.94 -31.90 10.85
C SER A 278 17.39 -31.58 11.18
N ALA A 279 17.63 -30.62 12.06
CA ALA A 279 18.78 -30.57 12.97
C ALA A 279 18.87 -29.28 13.80
N LEU A 280 18.28 -28.15 13.36
CA LEU A 280 18.48 -26.85 14.04
C LEU A 280 17.34 -26.44 15.01
N ILE A 281 16.24 -27.20 15.03
CA ILE A 281 15.10 -26.91 15.93
C ILE A 281 15.26 -27.63 17.27
N ARG A 282 15.99 -28.74 17.35
CA ARG A 282 16.17 -29.48 18.62
C ARG A 282 17.12 -28.82 19.62
N GLU A 283 17.99 -27.91 19.21
CA GLU A 283 18.88 -27.20 20.16
C GLU A 283 18.26 -25.95 20.79
N LYS A 284 17.21 -25.37 20.18
CA LYS A 284 16.54 -24.19 20.77
C LYS A 284 15.42 -24.52 21.73
N GLU A 285 14.79 -25.66 21.60
CA GLU A 285 13.74 -26.08 22.54
C GLU A 285 14.30 -26.65 23.87
N GLN A 286 15.52 -27.18 23.87
CA GLN A 286 16.17 -27.62 25.11
C GLN A 286 16.73 -26.48 25.95
N LYS A 287 17.05 -25.31 25.37
CA LYS A 287 17.47 -24.13 26.12
C LYS A 287 16.34 -23.31 26.71
N HIS A 288 15.09 -23.43 26.20
CA HIS A 288 13.93 -22.77 26.80
C HIS A 288 13.23 -23.57 27.91
N ALA A 289 13.50 -24.87 28.03
CA ALA A 289 12.92 -25.71 29.10
C ALA A 289 13.64 -25.57 30.44
N PHE A 290 14.85 -25.01 30.48
CA PHE A 290 15.63 -24.84 31.71
C PHE A 290 15.51 -23.46 32.37
N SER A 291 14.86 -22.47 31.71
CA SER A 291 14.72 -21.11 32.24
C SER A 291 13.39 -20.82 32.96
N ASN A 292 12.45 -21.72 33.01
CA ASN A 292 11.12 -21.47 33.57
C ASN A 292 10.87 -22.09 34.95
N LYS A 293 11.91 -22.45 35.72
CA LYS A 293 11.76 -23.02 37.07
C LYS A 293 12.19 -22.12 38.24
N GLU A 294 12.57 -20.89 38.02
CA GLU A 294 12.83 -19.94 39.11
C GLU A 294 12.19 -18.60 38.81
N THR A 295 10.98 -18.38 39.26
CA THR A 295 10.43 -17.12 39.83
C THR A 295 8.93 -17.25 40.06
N SER A 296 8.58 -18.05 41.08
CA SER A 296 7.26 -17.99 41.70
C SER A 296 7.44 -17.46 43.13
N ARG A 297 7.43 -16.17 43.31
CA ARG A 297 7.20 -15.52 44.62
C ARG A 297 6.81 -14.04 44.40
N TYR A 298 5.50 -13.80 44.33
CA TYR A 298 4.97 -12.45 44.64
C TYR A 298 3.83 -12.59 45.66
N PRO A 299 3.81 -11.78 46.74
CA PRO A 299 2.80 -11.86 47.78
C PRO A 299 1.50 -11.13 47.39
N LYS A 300 0.38 -11.72 47.73
CA LYS A 300 -0.97 -11.18 47.61
C LYS A 300 -1.15 -9.99 48.54
N THR A 301 -1.37 -8.80 48.03
CA THR A 301 -1.85 -7.64 48.80
C THR A 301 -3.39 -7.56 48.78
N LYS A 302 -3.93 -7.47 49.97
CA LYS A 302 -5.36 -7.39 50.28
C LYS A 302 -6.01 -6.11 49.79
N ARG A 303 -7.08 -6.21 49.02
CA ARG A 303 -8.03 -5.10 48.74
C ARG A 303 -8.83 -4.78 50.00
N ARG A 304 -8.74 -3.56 50.47
CA ARG A 304 -9.63 -2.95 51.45
C ARG A 304 -10.73 -2.18 50.72
N ALA A 305 -11.97 -2.59 50.93
CA ALA A 305 -13.14 -1.88 50.49
C ALA A 305 -13.32 -0.62 51.36
N GLN A 306 -13.53 0.52 50.76
CA GLN A 306 -14.13 1.69 51.44
C GLN A 306 -15.41 2.09 50.72
N GLN A 307 -16.51 1.91 51.46
CA GLN A 307 -17.81 2.48 51.19
C GLN A 307 -17.74 3.99 51.48
N SER A 308 -18.31 4.80 50.62
CA SER A 308 -18.74 6.15 51.01
C SER A 308 -20.10 6.47 50.37
N LYS A 309 -21.00 6.87 51.25
CA LYS A 309 -22.41 7.22 51.06
C LYS A 309 -22.61 8.54 50.26
N PRO A 310 -23.80 8.75 49.72
CA PRO A 310 -24.14 9.94 48.94
C PRO A 310 -24.53 11.13 49.85
N LYS A 311 -24.23 12.35 49.40
CA LYS A 311 -24.83 13.57 49.93
C LYS A 311 -25.65 14.27 48.85
N SER A 312 -26.86 14.54 49.23
CA SER A 312 -27.90 15.28 48.52
C SER A 312 -27.75 16.82 48.67
N ARG A 313 -28.36 17.56 47.72
CA ARG A 313 -28.91 18.94 47.79
C ARG A 313 -27.88 20.09 47.87
N ARG A 314 -27.85 20.96 46.96
CA ARG A 314 -28.83 22.02 46.53
C ARG A 314 -28.44 22.54 45.15
#